data_0f852d298806ec0b959fadbc7b5bb68d
#
_entry.id   0f852d298806ec0b959fadbc7b5bb68d
#
_cell.length_a   1.000
_cell.length_b   1.000
_cell.length_c   1.000
_cell.angle_alpha   90.00
_cell.angle_beta   90.00
_cell.angle_gamma   90.00
#
_symmetry.space_group_name_H-M   'P 1'
#
loop_
_entity.id
_entity.type
_entity.pdbx_description
1 polymer ?
#
loop_
_entity_poly.entity_id
_entity_poly.type
_entity_poly.pdbx_seq_one_letter_code
_entity_poly.pdbx_strand_id
1 'polypeptide(L)'
;MTRSLKLKRQSLTRVLILFSLLLLFSCQSQRDTSSLEVAEKLTGLEAANAYQEFLSEGEDEKVRWNLVYSLFEGEDYDGAKRENDIALSLYPDNIRFRYMEALILEKKEQYREELSVLEAIRIDNPGNTDLRERLLSLYSTLGELEKAKEEAWKILEQDPKNKAALLFLSQDSPFFSALYDEQYGKSEEAEEASST
;
A
#
# COMPACT_ATOMS: atom_id res chain seq x y z
N MET A 1 24.99 -55.59 36.46
CA MET A 1 24.44 -54.35 37.03
C MET A 1 24.87 -53.05 36.27
N THR A 2 25.86 -53.07 35.40
CA THR A 2 26.46 -51.86 34.78
C THR A 2 25.81 -51.40 33.46
N ARG A 3 25.05 -52.26 32.76
CA ARG A 3 24.42 -51.92 31.47
C ARG A 3 23.15 -51.06 31.63
N SER A 4 22.36 -51.25 32.69
CA SER A 4 21.14 -50.50 32.97
C SER A 4 21.43 -49.04 33.39
N LEU A 5 22.51 -48.80 34.08
CA LEU A 5 22.94 -47.46 34.50
C LEU A 5 23.44 -46.60 33.30
N LYS A 6 24.07 -47.21 32.32
CA LYS A 6 24.53 -46.49 31.08
C LYS A 6 23.35 -46.04 30.21
N LEU A 7 22.29 -46.89 30.06
CA LEU A 7 21.09 -46.54 29.32
C LEU A 7 20.29 -45.39 30.00
N LYS A 8 20.17 -45.44 31.32
CA LYS A 8 19.51 -44.35 32.06
C LYS A 8 20.26 -43.02 31.96
N ARG A 9 21.58 -43.06 31.96
CA ARG A 9 22.44 -41.86 31.82
C ARG A 9 22.35 -41.25 30.42
N GLN A 10 22.31 -42.07 29.35
CA GLN A 10 22.10 -41.61 27.98
C GLN A 10 20.69 -41.04 27.71
N SER A 11 19.67 -41.56 28.36
CA SER A 11 18.30 -41.04 28.31
C SER A 11 18.22 -39.67 28.99
N LEU A 12 18.87 -39.53 30.17
CA LEU A 12 18.85 -38.27 30.92
C LEU A 12 19.60 -37.12 30.15
N THR A 13 20.74 -37.44 29.52
CA THR A 13 21.48 -36.46 28.72
C THR A 13 20.72 -36.03 27.45
N ARG A 14 19.98 -36.94 26.81
CA ARG A 14 19.09 -36.60 25.67
C ARG A 14 17.94 -35.72 26.08
N VAL A 15 17.32 -35.99 27.24
CA VAL A 15 16.23 -35.15 27.78
C VAL A 15 16.76 -33.75 28.17
N LEU A 16 17.95 -33.66 28.78
CA LEU A 16 18.56 -32.37 29.11
C LEU A 16 18.93 -31.56 27.88
N ILE A 17 19.42 -32.23 26.82
CA ILE A 17 19.73 -31.56 25.55
C ILE A 17 18.44 -31.07 24.86
N LEU A 18 17.37 -31.87 24.84
CA LEU A 18 16.07 -31.46 24.32
C LEU A 18 15.47 -30.32 25.14
N PHE A 19 15.62 -30.33 26.45
CA PHE A 19 15.12 -29.25 27.32
C PHE A 19 15.94 -27.97 27.17
N SER A 20 17.23 -28.06 26.97
CA SER A 20 18.09 -26.89 26.66
C SER A 20 17.79 -26.32 25.28
N LEU A 21 17.52 -27.18 24.27
CA LEU A 21 17.07 -26.75 22.94
C LEU A 21 15.66 -26.09 23.01
N LEU A 22 14.75 -26.63 23.82
CA LEU A 22 13.44 -26.02 24.05
C LEU A 22 13.54 -24.66 24.78
N LEU A 23 14.44 -24.53 25.74
CA LEU A 23 14.70 -23.25 26.41
C LEU A 23 15.37 -22.23 25.49
N LEU A 24 16.27 -22.66 24.61
CA LEU A 24 16.85 -21.79 23.58
C LEU A 24 15.81 -21.37 22.53
N PHE A 25 14.88 -22.25 22.14
CA PHE A 25 13.76 -21.90 21.27
C PHE A 25 12.72 -21.00 21.96
N SER A 26 12.51 -21.16 23.26
CA SER A 26 11.60 -20.29 24.04
C SER A 26 12.19 -18.89 24.28
N CYS A 27 13.51 -18.75 24.29
CA CYS A 27 14.16 -17.45 24.46
C CYS A 27 14.21 -16.62 23.15
N GLN A 28 13.89 -17.24 22.01
CA GLN A 28 13.96 -16.60 20.67
C GLN A 28 12.64 -15.95 20.25
N SER A 29 11.62 -15.91 21.08
CA SER A 29 10.27 -15.45 20.73
C SER A 29 9.69 -14.30 21.56
N GLN A 30 10.49 -13.57 22.31
CA GLN A 30 10.04 -12.30 22.86
C GLN A 30 10.88 -11.17 22.26
N ARG A 31 10.51 -10.77 21.02
CA ARG A 31 10.84 -9.44 20.55
C ARG A 31 10.29 -8.45 21.57
N ASP A 32 11.09 -7.49 21.96
CA ASP A 32 10.65 -6.42 22.84
C ASP A 32 9.61 -5.56 22.10
N THR A 33 8.33 -5.84 22.37
CA THR A 33 7.21 -5.11 21.76
C THR A 33 7.07 -3.70 22.31
N SER A 34 7.84 -3.32 23.34
CA SER A 34 7.79 -1.98 23.93
C SER A 34 8.24 -0.91 22.94
N SER A 35 9.23 -1.21 22.10
CA SER A 35 9.69 -0.33 21.03
C SER A 35 8.62 -0.13 19.95
N LEU A 36 7.83 -1.17 19.64
CA LEU A 36 6.74 -1.09 18.69
C LEU A 36 5.57 -0.25 19.22
N GLU A 37 5.20 -0.38 20.49
CA GLU A 37 4.17 0.46 21.12
C GLU A 37 4.57 1.94 21.17
N VAL A 38 5.86 2.25 21.26
CA VAL A 38 6.38 3.61 21.15
C VAL A 38 6.28 4.08 19.71
N ALA A 39 6.71 3.27 18.73
CA ALA A 39 6.65 3.60 17.31
C ALA A 39 5.22 3.91 16.83
N GLU A 40 4.21 3.18 17.32
CA GLU A 40 2.79 3.39 16.98
C GLU A 40 2.23 4.76 17.48
N LYS A 41 2.92 5.44 18.36
CA LYS A 41 2.56 6.79 18.88
C LYS A 41 3.31 7.93 18.18
N LEU A 42 4.30 7.59 17.37
CA LEU A 42 5.09 8.53 16.59
C LEU A 42 4.51 8.68 15.18
N THR A 43 4.94 9.70 14.46
CA THR A 43 4.52 9.94 13.05
C THR A 43 5.73 10.28 12.19
N GLY A 44 5.58 10.12 10.88
CA GLY A 44 6.60 10.49 9.89
C GLY A 44 7.95 9.83 10.17
N LEU A 45 9.03 10.60 10.05
CA LEU A 45 10.39 10.08 10.13
C LEU A 45 10.80 9.54 11.52
N GLU A 46 10.17 10.05 12.59
CA GLU A 46 10.45 9.52 13.95
C GLU A 46 9.90 8.09 14.09
N ALA A 47 8.69 7.85 13.61
CA ALA A 47 8.11 6.52 13.55
C ALA A 47 8.92 5.58 12.62
N ALA A 48 9.37 6.08 11.48
CA ALA A 48 10.16 5.31 10.53
C ALA A 48 11.46 4.78 11.18
N ASN A 49 12.18 5.62 11.92
CA ASN A 49 13.40 5.19 12.60
C ASN A 49 13.13 4.06 13.62
N ALA A 50 12.04 4.17 14.39
CA ALA A 50 11.67 3.14 15.37
C ALA A 50 11.27 1.82 14.69
N TYR A 51 10.52 1.86 13.58
CA TYR A 51 10.16 0.66 12.81
C TYR A 51 11.38 0.02 12.15
N GLN A 52 12.33 0.82 11.67
CA GLN A 52 13.57 0.32 11.09
C GLN A 52 14.44 -0.40 12.12
N GLU A 53 14.53 0.14 13.34
CA GLU A 53 15.22 -0.51 14.47
C GLU A 53 14.57 -1.87 14.78
N PHE A 54 13.24 -1.93 14.88
CA PHE A 54 12.51 -3.18 15.11
C PHE A 54 12.77 -4.23 14.03
N LEU A 55 12.79 -3.82 12.75
CA LEU A 55 13.06 -4.71 11.61
C LEU A 55 14.51 -5.20 11.56
N SER A 56 15.45 -4.52 12.23
CA SER A 56 16.83 -5.01 12.35
C SER A 56 16.94 -6.32 13.13
N GLU A 57 15.97 -6.61 13.99
CA GLU A 57 15.89 -7.86 14.77
C GLU A 57 15.18 -9.00 14.00
N GLY A 58 14.48 -8.67 12.92
CA GLY A 58 13.82 -9.62 12.06
C GLY A 58 12.64 -9.04 11.30
N GLU A 59 12.28 -9.69 10.19
CA GLU A 59 11.23 -9.22 9.29
C GLU A 59 9.83 -9.41 9.88
N ASP A 60 8.96 -8.43 9.62
CA ASP A 60 7.55 -8.44 9.95
C ASP A 60 6.79 -7.59 8.93
N GLU A 61 5.79 -8.17 8.26
CA GLU A 61 5.06 -7.53 7.16
C GLU A 61 4.32 -6.26 7.61
N LYS A 62 3.67 -6.30 8.79
CA LYS A 62 2.94 -5.13 9.32
C LYS A 62 3.90 -4.00 9.67
N VAL A 63 5.03 -4.33 10.29
CA VAL A 63 6.04 -3.34 10.66
C VAL A 63 6.71 -2.78 9.41
N ARG A 64 6.98 -3.59 8.40
CA ARG A 64 7.48 -3.15 7.09
C ARG A 64 6.51 -2.18 6.43
N TRP A 65 5.21 -2.48 6.44
CA TRP A 65 4.19 -1.56 5.96
C TRP A 65 4.22 -0.22 6.71
N ASN A 66 4.25 -0.26 8.04
CA ASN A 66 4.28 0.95 8.86
C ASN A 66 5.53 1.78 8.60
N LEU A 67 6.70 1.14 8.38
CA LEU A 67 7.93 1.83 7.99
C LEU A 67 7.76 2.58 6.66
N VAL A 68 7.32 1.88 5.62
CA VAL A 68 7.10 2.48 4.29
C VAL A 68 6.12 3.64 4.37
N TYR A 69 5.01 3.44 5.06
CA TYR A 69 3.97 4.46 5.24
C TYR A 69 4.48 5.69 6.02
N SER A 70 5.26 5.48 7.08
CA SER A 70 5.84 6.57 7.88
C SER A 70 6.87 7.39 7.11
N LEU A 71 7.68 6.76 6.27
CA LEU A 71 8.59 7.45 5.35
C LEU A 71 7.81 8.27 4.33
N PHE A 72 6.74 7.70 3.78
CA PHE A 72 5.87 8.40 2.83
C PHE A 72 5.18 9.62 3.47
N GLU A 73 4.61 9.49 4.67
CA GLU A 73 4.03 10.61 5.41
C GLU A 73 5.06 11.67 5.83
N GLY A 74 6.30 11.23 6.10
CA GLY A 74 7.43 12.11 6.37
C GLY A 74 8.05 12.74 5.13
N GLU A 75 7.44 12.54 3.96
CA GLU A 75 7.87 13.06 2.64
C GLU A 75 9.26 12.56 2.19
N ASP A 76 9.82 11.54 2.87
CA ASP A 76 11.01 10.81 2.36
C ASP A 76 10.59 9.77 1.32
N TYR A 77 10.20 10.25 0.14
CA TYR A 77 9.73 9.38 -0.94
C TYR A 77 10.83 8.46 -1.49
N ASP A 78 12.09 8.86 -1.39
CA ASP A 78 13.22 8.00 -1.76
C ASP A 78 13.43 6.88 -0.74
N GLY A 79 13.32 7.18 0.55
CA GLY A 79 13.32 6.19 1.61
C GLY A 79 12.13 5.24 1.49
N ALA A 80 10.92 5.78 1.32
CA ALA A 80 9.70 4.99 1.11
C ALA A 80 9.83 4.05 -0.09
N LYS A 81 10.41 4.52 -1.21
CA LYS A 81 10.64 3.69 -2.41
C LYS A 81 11.59 2.53 -2.12
N ARG A 82 12.74 2.79 -1.48
CA ARG A 82 13.70 1.72 -1.13
C ARG A 82 13.08 0.65 -0.25
N GLU A 83 12.36 1.05 0.80
CA GLU A 83 11.73 0.11 1.73
C GLU A 83 10.55 -0.63 1.08
N ASN A 84 9.81 0.04 0.20
CA ASN A 84 8.73 -0.59 -0.56
C ASN A 84 9.26 -1.60 -1.60
N ASP A 85 10.40 -1.35 -2.23
CA ASP A 85 11.06 -2.31 -3.13
C ASP A 85 11.50 -3.58 -2.37
N ILE A 86 12.01 -3.43 -1.14
CA ILE A 86 12.28 -4.56 -0.25
C ILE A 86 10.98 -5.30 0.07
N ALA A 87 9.93 -4.56 0.44
CA ALA A 87 8.63 -5.14 0.75
C ALA A 87 8.06 -5.94 -0.43
N LEU A 88 8.10 -5.41 -1.65
CA LEU A 88 7.64 -6.10 -2.85
C LEU A 88 8.49 -7.33 -3.21
N SER A 89 9.78 -7.34 -2.86
CA SER A 89 10.62 -8.53 -3.03
C SER A 89 10.25 -9.66 -2.06
N LEU A 90 9.79 -9.32 -0.85
CA LEU A 90 9.41 -10.26 0.20
C LEU A 90 7.94 -10.68 0.10
N TYR A 91 7.07 -9.76 -0.32
CA TYR A 91 5.62 -9.89 -0.36
C TYR A 91 5.06 -9.46 -1.73
N PRO A 92 5.42 -10.14 -2.84
CA PRO A 92 5.12 -9.69 -4.20
C PRO A 92 3.61 -9.59 -4.50
N ASP A 93 2.80 -10.41 -3.84
CA ASP A 93 1.34 -10.44 -4.02
C ASP A 93 0.58 -9.48 -3.08
N ASN A 94 1.30 -8.76 -2.19
CA ASN A 94 0.63 -7.83 -1.29
C ASN A 94 0.23 -6.56 -2.03
N ILE A 95 -1.08 -6.43 -2.23
CA ILE A 95 -1.69 -5.32 -2.96
C ILE A 95 -1.41 -3.94 -2.33
N ARG A 96 -1.21 -3.87 -1.01
CA ARG A 96 -0.92 -2.59 -0.32
C ARG A 96 0.41 -2.02 -0.76
N PHE A 97 1.47 -2.85 -0.87
CA PHE A 97 2.78 -2.40 -1.33
C PHE A 97 2.76 -2.00 -2.80
N ARG A 98 1.96 -2.69 -3.63
CA ARG A 98 1.78 -2.31 -5.05
C ARG A 98 1.06 -0.95 -5.18
N TYR A 99 0.01 -0.69 -4.39
CA TYR A 99 -0.61 0.63 -4.35
C TYR A 99 0.31 1.71 -3.79
N MET A 100 1.11 1.38 -2.76
CA MET A 100 2.09 2.31 -2.20
C MET A 100 3.15 2.68 -3.24
N GLU A 101 3.59 1.73 -4.07
CA GLU A 101 4.48 2.02 -5.19
C GLU A 101 3.88 3.08 -6.12
N ALA A 102 2.62 2.93 -6.51
CA ALA A 102 1.95 3.91 -7.36
C ALA A 102 1.89 5.29 -6.70
N LEU A 103 1.54 5.36 -5.40
CA LEU A 103 1.51 6.63 -4.65
C LEU A 103 2.88 7.30 -4.55
N ILE A 104 3.94 6.53 -4.32
CA ILE A 104 5.31 7.05 -4.29
C ILE A 104 5.70 7.60 -5.66
N LEU A 105 5.38 6.88 -6.73
CA LEU A 105 5.67 7.31 -8.11
C LEU A 105 4.90 8.60 -8.47
N GLU A 106 3.65 8.73 -8.03
CA GLU A 106 2.88 9.96 -8.15
C GLU A 106 3.59 11.15 -7.49
N LYS A 107 3.98 10.99 -6.21
CA LYS A 107 4.68 12.05 -5.48
C LYS A 107 6.03 12.42 -6.09
N LYS A 108 6.63 11.52 -6.84
CA LYS A 108 7.87 11.74 -7.60
C LYS A 108 7.62 12.22 -9.04
N GLU A 109 6.35 12.45 -9.42
CA GLU A 109 5.93 12.86 -10.77
C GLU A 109 6.37 11.88 -11.88
N GLN A 110 6.59 10.61 -11.51
CA GLN A 110 6.98 9.52 -12.40
C GLN A 110 5.73 8.86 -13.00
N TYR A 111 4.94 9.64 -13.74
CA TYR A 111 3.58 9.26 -14.18
C TYR A 111 3.54 8.06 -15.13
N ARG A 112 4.60 7.81 -15.93
CA ARG A 112 4.64 6.64 -16.84
C ARG A 112 4.87 5.34 -16.08
N GLU A 113 5.73 5.37 -15.08
CA GLU A 113 6.01 4.26 -14.19
C GLU A 113 4.78 3.98 -13.32
N GLU A 114 4.14 5.02 -12.77
CA GLU A 114 2.87 4.91 -12.04
C GLU A 114 1.79 4.24 -12.89
N LEU A 115 1.62 4.68 -14.14
CA LEU A 115 0.68 4.09 -15.08
C LEU A 115 0.90 2.59 -15.24
N SER A 116 2.16 2.16 -15.42
CA SER A 116 2.50 0.75 -15.55
C SER A 116 2.11 -0.08 -14.32
N VAL A 117 2.33 0.47 -13.12
CA VAL A 117 1.95 -0.19 -11.86
C VAL A 117 0.43 -0.31 -11.75
N LEU A 118 -0.31 0.76 -12.04
CA LEU A 118 -1.77 0.77 -11.94
C LEU A 118 -2.44 -0.10 -13.01
N GLU A 119 -1.90 -0.16 -14.24
CA GLU A 119 -2.37 -1.09 -15.27
C GLU A 119 -2.21 -2.55 -14.82
N ALA A 120 -1.08 -2.89 -14.17
CA ALA A 120 -0.87 -4.22 -13.61
C ALA A 120 -1.87 -4.55 -12.49
N ILE A 121 -2.12 -3.59 -11.57
CA ILE A 121 -3.12 -3.78 -10.49
C ILE A 121 -4.52 -3.96 -11.07
N ARG A 122 -4.87 -3.25 -12.15
CA ARG A 122 -6.18 -3.34 -12.82
C ARG A 122 -6.49 -4.73 -13.38
N ILE A 123 -5.48 -5.45 -13.82
CA ILE A 123 -5.65 -6.83 -14.32
C ILE A 123 -6.24 -7.72 -13.22
N ASP A 124 -5.76 -7.58 -12.00
CA ASP A 124 -6.20 -8.37 -10.85
C ASP A 124 -7.51 -7.83 -10.24
N ASN A 125 -7.86 -6.55 -10.51
CA ASN A 125 -8.99 -5.84 -9.92
C ASN A 125 -9.82 -5.08 -10.98
N PRO A 126 -10.40 -5.75 -11.96
CA PRO A 126 -11.03 -5.10 -13.11
C PRO A 126 -12.29 -4.27 -12.79
N GLY A 127 -12.94 -4.53 -11.65
CA GLY A 127 -14.15 -3.82 -11.20
C GLY A 127 -13.90 -2.64 -10.25
N ASN A 128 -12.63 -2.29 -9.98
CA ASN A 128 -12.32 -1.21 -9.04
C ASN A 128 -12.47 0.17 -9.73
N THR A 129 -13.53 0.90 -9.37
CA THR A 129 -13.86 2.21 -9.95
C THR A 129 -12.83 3.27 -9.58
N ASP A 130 -12.34 3.30 -8.33
CA ASP A 130 -11.34 4.27 -7.88
C ASP A 130 -10.03 4.12 -8.68
N LEU A 131 -9.64 2.87 -8.95
CA LEU A 131 -8.48 2.58 -9.78
C LEU A 131 -8.68 3.06 -11.22
N ARG A 132 -9.90 2.90 -11.78
CA ARG A 132 -10.23 3.40 -13.12
C ARG A 132 -10.21 4.92 -13.18
N GLU A 133 -10.71 5.61 -12.16
CA GLU A 133 -10.62 7.08 -12.08
C GLU A 133 -9.16 7.55 -12.06
N ARG A 134 -8.32 6.85 -11.33
CA ARG A 134 -6.88 7.15 -11.30
C ARG A 134 -6.23 6.95 -12.68
N LEU A 135 -6.55 5.85 -13.37
CA LEU A 135 -6.10 5.58 -14.74
C LEU A 135 -6.62 6.62 -15.73
N LEU A 136 -7.90 7.01 -15.62
CA LEU A 136 -8.50 8.08 -16.41
C LEU A 136 -7.68 9.39 -16.27
N SER A 137 -7.39 9.79 -15.03
CA SER A 137 -6.59 10.98 -14.75
C SER A 137 -5.19 10.89 -15.34
N LEU A 138 -4.50 9.75 -15.15
CA LEU A 138 -3.15 9.53 -15.68
C LEU A 138 -3.09 9.50 -17.20
N TYR A 139 -4.00 8.79 -17.87
CA TYR A 139 -4.08 8.81 -19.33
C TYR A 139 -4.34 10.21 -19.86
N SER A 140 -5.22 10.98 -19.20
CA SER A 140 -5.48 12.38 -19.55
C SER A 140 -4.22 13.24 -19.41
N THR A 141 -3.50 13.12 -18.28
CA THR A 141 -2.25 13.85 -18.02
C THR A 141 -1.16 13.51 -19.02
N LEU A 142 -1.08 12.25 -19.45
CA LEU A 142 -0.11 11.77 -20.43
C LEU A 142 -0.52 12.03 -21.89
N GLY A 143 -1.72 12.58 -22.12
CA GLY A 143 -2.26 12.86 -23.45
C GLY A 143 -2.75 11.60 -24.19
N GLU A 144 -2.92 10.47 -23.50
CA GLU A 144 -3.45 9.21 -24.05
C GLU A 144 -4.98 9.21 -24.06
N LEU A 145 -5.55 10.22 -24.77
CA LEU A 145 -6.97 10.59 -24.67
C LEU A 145 -7.94 9.45 -25.03
N GLU A 146 -7.60 8.57 -25.98
CA GLU A 146 -8.47 7.45 -26.35
C GLU A 146 -8.59 6.42 -25.22
N LYS A 147 -7.48 6.14 -24.53
CA LYS A 147 -7.52 5.27 -23.34
C LYS A 147 -8.26 5.94 -22.18
N ALA A 148 -8.07 7.25 -22.00
CA ALA A 148 -8.83 8.01 -21.01
C ALA A 148 -10.34 7.91 -21.28
N LYS A 149 -10.79 8.08 -22.53
CA LYS A 149 -12.19 7.89 -22.92
C LYS A 149 -12.69 6.49 -22.63
N GLU A 150 -11.89 5.46 -22.92
CA GLU A 150 -12.25 4.08 -22.63
C GLU A 150 -12.49 3.84 -21.15
N GLU A 151 -11.60 4.36 -20.27
CA GLU A 151 -11.81 4.24 -18.83
C GLU A 151 -13.03 5.04 -18.35
N ALA A 152 -13.26 6.26 -18.88
CA ALA A 152 -14.43 7.06 -18.55
C ALA A 152 -15.73 6.32 -18.88
N TRP A 153 -15.82 5.67 -20.04
CA TRP A 153 -16.99 4.86 -20.40
C TRP A 153 -17.18 3.67 -19.47
N LYS A 154 -16.13 2.94 -19.12
CA LYS A 154 -16.19 1.81 -18.18
C LYS A 154 -16.63 2.25 -16.77
N ILE A 155 -16.24 3.45 -16.36
CA ILE A 155 -16.68 4.03 -15.10
C ILE A 155 -18.19 4.30 -15.18
N LEU A 156 -18.69 4.94 -16.25
CA LEU A 156 -20.10 5.26 -16.41
C LEU A 156 -21.02 4.02 -16.58
N GLU A 157 -20.48 2.90 -17.06
CA GLU A 157 -21.17 1.61 -17.06
C GLU A 157 -21.50 1.12 -15.65
N GLN A 158 -20.64 1.43 -14.66
CA GLN A 158 -20.82 1.03 -13.27
C GLN A 158 -21.52 2.09 -12.44
N ASP A 159 -21.13 3.34 -12.63
CA ASP A 159 -21.71 4.52 -11.99
C ASP A 159 -22.04 5.60 -13.04
N PRO A 160 -23.27 5.61 -13.58
CA PRO A 160 -23.69 6.59 -14.59
C PRO A 160 -23.61 8.05 -14.16
N LYS A 161 -23.41 8.31 -12.85
CA LYS A 161 -23.31 9.64 -12.26
C LYS A 161 -21.91 9.99 -11.81
N ASN A 162 -20.92 9.22 -12.19
CA ASN A 162 -19.55 9.46 -11.76
C ASN A 162 -19.03 10.83 -12.25
N LYS A 163 -18.68 11.68 -11.28
CA LYS A 163 -18.28 13.07 -11.54
C LYS A 163 -17.03 13.15 -12.43
N ALA A 164 -16.01 12.36 -12.16
CA ALA A 164 -14.75 12.41 -12.90
C ALA A 164 -14.93 12.01 -14.36
N ALA A 165 -15.67 10.94 -14.62
CA ALA A 165 -15.94 10.45 -15.96
C ALA A 165 -16.83 11.43 -16.77
N LEU A 166 -17.90 11.96 -16.14
CA LEU A 166 -18.76 12.96 -16.78
C LEU A 166 -17.99 14.25 -17.10
N LEU A 167 -17.19 14.75 -16.16
CA LEU A 167 -16.38 15.94 -16.37
C LEU A 167 -15.39 15.76 -17.52
N PHE A 168 -14.70 14.61 -17.57
CA PHE A 168 -13.78 14.32 -18.66
C PHE A 168 -14.49 14.31 -20.04
N LEU A 169 -15.61 13.58 -20.14
CA LEU A 169 -16.34 13.47 -21.42
C LEU A 169 -17.08 14.75 -21.80
N SER A 170 -17.40 15.65 -20.85
CA SER A 170 -18.03 16.94 -21.11
C SER A 170 -17.17 17.88 -21.93
N GLN A 171 -15.85 17.71 -21.92
CA GLN A 171 -14.91 18.57 -22.64
C GLN A 171 -15.10 18.49 -24.16
N ASP A 172 -15.48 17.32 -24.68
CA ASP A 172 -15.61 17.07 -26.12
C ASP A 172 -17.05 16.81 -26.58
N SER A 173 -18.03 16.79 -25.67
CA SER A 173 -19.41 16.39 -25.97
C SER A 173 -20.45 17.27 -25.30
N PRO A 174 -21.27 18.03 -26.08
CA PRO A 174 -22.39 18.83 -25.56
C PRO A 174 -23.40 18.00 -24.75
N PHE A 175 -23.58 16.71 -25.08
CA PHE A 175 -24.48 15.81 -24.34
C PHE A 175 -23.97 15.58 -22.92
N PHE A 176 -22.67 15.26 -22.77
CA PHE A 176 -22.09 15.05 -21.45
C PHE A 176 -21.91 16.34 -20.66
N SER A 177 -21.69 17.48 -21.34
CA SER A 177 -21.71 18.81 -20.70
C SER A 177 -23.07 19.06 -20.06
N ALA A 178 -24.18 18.88 -20.81
CA ALA A 178 -25.51 19.08 -20.27
C ALA A 178 -25.82 18.10 -19.11
N LEU A 179 -25.37 16.86 -19.20
CA LEU A 179 -25.59 15.88 -18.14
C LEU A 179 -24.77 16.20 -16.88
N TYR A 180 -23.54 16.68 -17.03
CA TYR A 180 -22.70 17.15 -15.93
C TYR A 180 -23.34 18.35 -15.23
N ASP A 181 -23.77 19.35 -15.99
CA ASP A 181 -24.40 20.57 -15.48
C ASP A 181 -25.73 20.28 -14.75
N GLU A 182 -26.55 19.36 -15.28
CA GLU A 182 -27.74 18.89 -14.61
C GLU A 182 -27.45 18.25 -13.25
N GLN A 183 -26.40 17.45 -13.20
CA GLN A 183 -26.05 16.64 -12.01
C GLN A 183 -25.27 17.44 -10.96
N TYR A 184 -24.36 18.32 -11.37
CA TYR A 184 -23.37 18.96 -10.50
C TYR A 184 -23.35 20.49 -10.59
N GLY A 185 -23.78 21.12 -11.69
CA GLY A 185 -23.67 22.56 -11.90
C GLY A 185 -24.32 23.42 -10.82
N LYS A 186 -25.47 22.99 -10.28
CA LYS A 186 -26.13 23.70 -9.19
C LYS A 186 -25.43 23.67 -7.85
N SER A 187 -24.56 22.66 -7.61
CA SER A 187 -23.81 22.57 -6.37
C SER A 187 -22.57 23.49 -6.38
N GLU A 188 -21.96 23.69 -7.52
CA GLU A 188 -20.81 24.58 -7.67
C GLU A 188 -21.21 26.06 -7.56
N GLU A 189 -22.36 26.46 -8.14
CA GLU A 189 -22.91 27.81 -7.96
C GLU A 189 -23.26 28.13 -6.50
N ALA A 190 -23.73 27.12 -5.74
CA ALA A 190 -24.07 27.29 -4.33
C ALA A 190 -22.84 27.40 -3.42
N GLU A 191 -21.74 26.72 -3.73
CA GLU A 191 -20.47 26.82 -3.02
C GLU A 191 -19.78 28.17 -3.28
N GLU A 192 -19.76 28.66 -4.53
CA GLU A 192 -19.25 29.98 -4.86
C GLU A 192 -20.06 31.11 -4.18
N ALA A 193 -21.39 31.00 -4.15
CA ALA A 193 -22.26 31.97 -3.48
C ALA A 193 -22.09 32.00 -1.96
N SER A 194 -21.63 30.91 -1.34
CA SER A 194 -21.37 30.81 0.12
C SER A 194 -20.00 31.32 0.54
N SER A 195 -19.09 31.51 -0.40
CA SER A 195 -17.69 31.93 -0.17
C SER A 195 -17.45 33.43 -0.36
N THR A 196 -18.49 34.18 -0.80
CA THR A 196 -18.49 35.64 -0.94
C THR A 196 -19.24 36.31 0.19
#